data_8c4d5f1f52928ef4fbc8c435bce7336f
#
_entry.id   8c4d5f1f52928ef4fbc8c435bce7336f
#
_cell.length_a   1.000
_cell.length_b   1.000
_cell.length_c   1.000
_cell.angle_alpha   90.00
_cell.angle_beta   90.00
_cell.angle_gamma   90.00
#
_symmetry.space_group_name_H-M   'P 1'
#
loop_
_entity.id
_entity.type
_entity.pdbx_description
1 polymer ?
#
loop_
_entity_poly.entity_id
_entity_poly.type
_entity_poly.pdbx_seq_one_letter_code
_entity_poly.pdbx_strand_id
1 'polypeptide(L)'
;MMMLLLRLKTLLKSVILPPAGPLLLALLGVFLIKHRPRTARTCLILGLGTLWLMSTPVVSDALAGLAEHYPPLDLPTAAGAGAIVILGGGGQRAFAPEYGGPAAEPWLLERLSYGAYLARKTGLPILVTGHHVEADAMRGTLLRNFDLGTRWADDQAYDTFENARNSVRLLKADGVNRIVLVTHAVHMWRSVHEFTAAGVEVVPAPVGMTAERDIGYQRYVPKSDALLRACAAVNELLGEPVRAMLSAAHLRRQ
;
A
#
# COMPACT_ATOMS: atom_id res chain seq x y z
N MET A 1 -10.27 3.83 -24.82
CA MET A 1 -10.93 4.80 -23.93
C MET A 1 -10.64 4.50 -22.45
N MET A 2 -10.87 3.31 -21.94
CA MET A 2 -10.66 2.92 -20.52
C MET A 2 -9.19 3.07 -20.04
N MET A 3 -8.21 2.60 -20.82
CA MET A 3 -6.79 2.79 -20.47
C MET A 3 -6.37 4.26 -20.37
N LEU A 4 -6.94 5.13 -21.22
CA LEU A 4 -6.69 6.57 -21.18
C LEU A 4 -7.24 7.20 -19.90
N LEU A 5 -8.45 6.82 -19.49
CA LEU A 5 -9.07 7.28 -18.24
C LEU A 5 -8.30 6.82 -16.99
N LEU A 6 -7.80 5.59 -16.99
CA LEU A 6 -6.96 5.06 -15.90
C LEU A 6 -5.63 5.82 -15.82
N ARG A 7 -4.96 6.07 -16.95
CA ARG A 7 -3.74 6.86 -17.01
C ARG A 7 -3.97 8.31 -16.56
N LEU A 8 -5.08 8.93 -17.00
CA LEU A 8 -5.44 10.29 -16.59
C LEU A 8 -5.72 10.37 -15.08
N LYS A 9 -6.45 9.40 -14.52
CA LYS A 9 -6.67 9.29 -13.06
C LYS A 9 -5.36 9.16 -12.29
N THR A 10 -4.45 8.31 -12.76
CA THR A 10 -3.13 8.11 -12.12
C THR A 10 -2.30 9.39 -12.20
N LEU A 11 -2.27 10.05 -13.37
CA LEU A 11 -1.56 11.31 -13.57
C LEU A 11 -2.12 12.41 -12.67
N LEU A 12 -3.45 12.57 -12.64
CA LEU A 12 -4.12 13.58 -11.81
C LEU A 12 -3.82 13.36 -10.33
N LYS A 13 -3.85 12.11 -9.89
CA LYS A 13 -3.49 11.72 -8.55
C LYS A 13 -2.04 12.04 -8.23
N SER A 14 -1.11 11.72 -9.13
CA SER A 14 0.32 12.02 -8.97
C SER A 14 0.62 13.52 -8.93
N VAL A 15 -0.16 14.34 -9.64
CA VAL A 15 -0.02 15.81 -9.65
C VAL A 15 -0.60 16.47 -8.39
N ILE A 16 -1.69 15.92 -7.85
CA ILE A 16 -2.37 16.52 -6.68
C ILE A 16 -1.72 16.08 -5.38
N LEU A 17 -1.32 14.79 -5.28
CA LEU A 17 -0.77 14.23 -4.05
C LEU A 17 0.67 14.66 -3.81
N PRO A 18 1.11 14.74 -2.54
CA PRO A 18 2.52 14.96 -2.22
C PRO A 18 3.42 13.86 -2.83
N PRO A 19 4.66 14.20 -3.23
CA PRO A 19 5.26 15.54 -3.10
C PRO A 19 4.91 16.53 -4.21
N ALA A 20 4.31 16.10 -5.33
CA ALA A 20 4.16 16.92 -6.54
C ALA A 20 3.22 18.11 -6.33
N GLY A 21 2.03 17.93 -5.76
CA GLY A 21 1.07 19.00 -5.57
C GLY A 21 1.63 20.19 -4.77
N PRO A 22 2.17 19.98 -3.57
CA PRO A 22 2.83 21.04 -2.80
C PRO A 22 3.99 21.71 -3.53
N LEU A 23 4.81 20.94 -4.26
CA LEU A 23 5.91 21.50 -5.05
C LEU A 23 5.40 22.37 -6.21
N LEU A 24 4.39 21.93 -6.95
CA LEU A 24 3.78 22.70 -8.03
C LEU A 24 3.15 24.00 -7.51
N LEU A 25 2.51 23.95 -6.33
CA LEU A 25 1.97 25.15 -5.67
C LEU A 25 3.11 26.12 -5.31
N ALA A 26 4.22 25.63 -4.78
CA ALA A 26 5.38 26.47 -4.49
C ALA A 26 5.99 27.08 -5.76
N LEU A 27 6.11 26.30 -6.84
CA LEU A 27 6.59 26.78 -8.14
C LEU A 27 5.67 27.86 -8.73
N LEU A 28 4.36 27.69 -8.61
CA LEU A 28 3.39 28.74 -8.98
C LEU A 28 3.63 30.02 -8.18
N GLY A 29 3.93 29.91 -6.88
CA GLY A 29 4.30 31.03 -6.04
C GLY A 29 5.55 31.77 -6.56
N VAL A 30 6.58 31.04 -6.94
CA VAL A 30 7.79 31.62 -7.55
C VAL A 30 7.46 32.38 -8.85
N PHE A 31 6.63 31.78 -9.71
CA PHE A 31 6.22 32.40 -10.98
C PHE A 31 5.43 33.71 -10.78
N LEU A 32 4.57 33.75 -9.75
CA LEU A 32 3.72 34.89 -9.46
C LEU A 32 4.43 36.01 -8.68
N ILE A 33 5.67 35.85 -8.23
CA ILE A 33 6.32 36.74 -7.26
C ILE A 33 6.40 38.20 -7.75
N LYS A 34 6.61 38.40 -9.05
CA LYS A 34 6.71 39.72 -9.68
C LYS A 34 5.34 40.37 -9.96
N HIS A 35 4.31 39.57 -10.23
CA HIS A 35 3.02 40.05 -10.70
C HIS A 35 1.95 40.14 -9.60
N ARG A 36 1.99 39.18 -8.65
CA ARG A 36 1.01 39.08 -7.54
C ARG A 36 1.72 38.66 -6.25
N PRO A 37 2.47 39.57 -5.60
CA PRO A 37 3.36 39.19 -4.48
C PRO A 37 2.62 38.60 -3.27
N ARG A 38 1.38 39.03 -2.99
CA ARG A 38 0.59 38.46 -1.88
C ARG A 38 0.20 37.01 -2.17
N THR A 39 -0.35 36.73 -3.36
CA THR A 39 -0.71 35.37 -3.80
C THR A 39 0.53 34.48 -3.87
N ALA A 40 1.64 35.00 -4.36
CA ALA A 40 2.91 34.29 -4.42
C ALA A 40 3.39 33.82 -3.05
N ARG A 41 3.36 34.69 -2.03
CA ARG A 41 3.72 34.33 -0.64
C ARG A 41 2.80 33.23 -0.10
N THR A 42 1.49 33.36 -0.31
CA THR A 42 0.53 32.32 0.11
C THR A 42 0.82 30.97 -0.52
N CYS A 43 1.05 30.93 -1.85
CA CYS A 43 1.40 29.68 -2.55
C CYS A 43 2.71 29.07 -2.03
N LEU A 44 3.73 29.88 -1.78
CA LEU A 44 5.02 29.42 -1.23
C LEU A 44 4.84 28.84 0.18
N ILE A 45 4.16 29.58 1.07
CA ILE A 45 3.94 29.14 2.45
C ILE A 45 3.12 27.85 2.49
N LEU A 46 2.04 27.76 1.72
CA LEU A 46 1.20 26.58 1.68
C LEU A 46 1.94 25.38 1.05
N GLY A 47 2.62 25.58 -0.07
CA GLY A 47 3.34 24.50 -0.75
C GLY A 47 4.49 23.94 0.08
N LEU A 48 5.42 24.81 0.51
CA LEU A 48 6.56 24.41 1.31
C LEU A 48 6.16 23.95 2.71
N GLY A 49 5.20 24.64 3.35
CA GLY A 49 4.67 24.29 4.66
C GLY A 49 4.00 22.92 4.68
N THR A 50 3.17 22.62 3.67
CA THR A 50 2.55 21.30 3.55
C THR A 50 3.61 20.22 3.38
N LEU A 51 4.59 20.42 2.50
CA LEU A 51 5.67 19.47 2.28
C LEU A 51 6.49 19.24 3.56
N TRP A 52 6.85 20.33 4.27
CA TRP A 52 7.55 20.26 5.55
C TRP A 52 6.75 19.44 6.57
N LEU A 53 5.48 19.79 6.80
CA LEU A 53 4.62 19.13 7.77
C LEU A 53 4.46 17.64 7.46
N MET A 54 4.16 17.28 6.22
CA MET A 54 4.02 15.88 5.82
C MET A 54 5.31 15.08 5.89
N SER A 55 6.46 15.76 5.89
CA SER A 55 7.76 15.12 6.08
C SER A 55 8.11 14.89 7.56
N THR A 56 7.32 15.42 8.51
CA THR A 56 7.58 15.22 9.94
C THR A 56 6.94 13.92 10.46
N PRO A 57 7.64 13.14 11.32
CA PRO A 57 7.07 11.95 11.95
C PRO A 57 5.75 12.22 12.66
N VAL A 58 5.62 13.32 13.41
CA VAL A 58 4.39 13.65 14.15
C VAL A 58 3.16 13.73 13.24
N VAL A 59 3.29 14.32 12.04
CA VAL A 59 2.17 14.42 11.09
C VAL A 59 1.95 13.11 10.34
N SER A 60 3.03 12.44 9.91
CA SER A 60 2.91 11.17 9.21
C SER A 60 2.27 10.08 10.08
N ASP A 61 2.64 10.01 11.36
CA ASP A 61 2.11 9.03 12.30
C ASP A 61 0.64 9.33 12.64
N ALA A 62 0.29 10.61 12.78
CA ALA A 62 -1.12 11.01 12.96
C ALA A 62 -1.98 10.62 11.75
N LEU A 63 -1.49 10.87 10.52
CA LEU A 63 -2.21 10.49 9.29
C LEU A 63 -2.30 8.97 9.14
N ALA A 64 -1.22 8.24 9.42
CA ALA A 64 -1.22 6.78 9.38
C ALA A 64 -2.19 6.20 10.41
N GLY A 65 -2.19 6.70 11.64
CA GLY A 65 -3.12 6.27 12.69
C GLY A 65 -4.60 6.44 12.33
N LEU A 66 -4.94 7.44 11.50
CA LEU A 66 -6.30 7.58 10.96
C LEU A 66 -6.68 6.51 9.94
N ALA A 67 -5.70 5.89 9.27
CA ALA A 67 -5.90 4.83 8.28
C ALA A 67 -5.71 3.41 8.85
N GLU A 68 -5.11 3.29 10.03
CA GLU A 68 -4.85 2.01 10.72
C GLU A 68 -6.05 1.62 11.57
N HIS A 69 -6.77 0.57 11.16
CA HIS A 69 -8.00 0.12 11.84
C HIS A 69 -7.88 -1.25 12.50
N TYR A 70 -6.75 -1.95 12.31
CA TYR A 70 -6.55 -3.30 12.81
C TYR A 70 -5.34 -3.37 13.74
N PRO A 71 -5.46 -4.06 14.89
CA PRO A 71 -4.31 -4.31 15.77
C PRO A 71 -3.34 -5.30 15.15
N PRO A 72 -2.13 -5.46 15.72
CA PRO A 72 -1.23 -6.55 15.36
C PRO A 72 -1.93 -7.90 15.45
N LEU A 73 -1.58 -8.82 14.53
CA LEU A 73 -2.14 -10.17 14.54
C LEU A 73 -1.78 -10.89 15.85
N ASP A 74 -2.79 -11.37 16.55
CA ASP A 74 -2.63 -12.40 17.58
C ASP A 74 -2.62 -13.78 16.91
N LEU A 75 -1.49 -14.52 17.03
CA LEU A 75 -1.30 -15.79 16.32
C LEU A 75 -2.42 -16.84 16.52
N PRO A 76 -2.99 -17.03 17.72
CA PRO A 76 -4.14 -17.92 17.91
C PRO A 76 -5.33 -17.60 17.00
N THR A 77 -5.55 -16.34 16.62
CA THR A 77 -6.65 -15.96 15.71
C THR A 77 -6.47 -16.48 14.29
N ALA A 78 -5.26 -16.85 13.90
CA ALA A 78 -4.98 -17.48 12.61
C ALA A 78 -5.43 -18.96 12.54
N ALA A 79 -5.90 -19.52 13.66
CA ALA A 79 -6.39 -20.90 13.69
C ALA A 79 -7.57 -21.09 12.73
N GLY A 80 -7.54 -22.20 11.98
CA GLY A 80 -8.53 -22.50 10.95
C GLY A 80 -8.36 -21.76 9.61
N ALA A 81 -7.37 -20.88 9.48
CA ALA A 81 -7.00 -20.34 8.16
C ALA A 81 -6.35 -21.43 7.31
N GLY A 82 -6.63 -21.40 5.99
CA GLY A 82 -6.08 -22.36 5.04
C GLY A 82 -4.89 -21.81 4.23
N ALA A 83 -4.64 -20.50 4.27
CA ALA A 83 -3.57 -19.85 3.53
C ALA A 83 -3.17 -18.51 4.14
N ILE A 84 -1.93 -18.10 3.85
CA ILE A 84 -1.45 -16.72 4.00
C ILE A 84 -1.48 -16.07 2.63
N VAL A 85 -2.19 -14.95 2.50
CA VAL A 85 -2.23 -14.14 1.28
C VAL A 85 -1.39 -12.88 1.48
N ILE A 86 -0.34 -12.73 0.67
CA ILE A 86 0.53 -11.55 0.70
C ILE A 86 0.20 -10.67 -0.50
N LEU A 87 -0.26 -9.44 -0.23
CA LEU A 87 -0.58 -8.48 -1.27
C LEU A 87 0.67 -7.79 -1.81
N GLY A 88 0.75 -7.72 -3.14
CA GLY A 88 1.53 -6.70 -3.82
C GLY A 88 0.98 -5.30 -3.56
N GLY A 89 1.57 -4.30 -4.14
CA GLY A 89 1.13 -2.90 -4.00
C GLY A 89 2.22 -1.92 -4.37
N GLY A 90 3.07 -2.31 -5.32
CA GLY A 90 4.25 -1.57 -5.75
C GLY A 90 5.47 -1.89 -4.89
N GLY A 91 6.62 -1.42 -5.33
CA GLY A 91 7.87 -1.66 -4.63
C GLY A 91 8.60 -2.92 -5.13
N GLN A 92 8.62 -3.10 -6.45
CA GLN A 92 9.43 -4.11 -7.12
C GLN A 92 10.38 -3.45 -8.12
N ARG A 93 11.57 -4.02 -8.26
CA ARG A 93 12.49 -3.76 -9.36
C ARG A 93 12.29 -4.82 -10.43
N ALA A 94 12.01 -4.39 -11.66
CA ALA A 94 11.84 -5.31 -12.79
C ALA A 94 13.12 -6.12 -13.08
N PHE A 95 14.26 -5.53 -12.81
CA PHE A 95 15.55 -6.19 -12.88
C PHE A 95 16.48 -5.65 -11.78
N ALA A 96 17.00 -6.55 -10.97
CA ALA A 96 18.01 -6.32 -9.95
C ALA A 96 19.27 -7.09 -10.36
N PRO A 97 20.33 -6.41 -10.82
CA PRO A 97 21.54 -7.07 -11.35
C PRO A 97 22.17 -8.06 -10.37
N GLU A 98 22.15 -7.74 -9.08
CA GLU A 98 22.68 -8.54 -8.00
C GLU A 98 21.98 -9.90 -7.82
N TYR A 99 20.76 -10.02 -8.38
CA TYR A 99 19.96 -11.24 -8.32
C TYR A 99 19.69 -11.87 -9.70
N GLY A 100 20.06 -11.17 -10.78
CA GLY A 100 19.82 -11.62 -12.15
C GLY A 100 18.34 -11.67 -12.56
N GLY A 101 17.46 -10.92 -11.87
CA GLY A 101 16.00 -10.95 -12.12
C GLY A 101 15.23 -9.94 -11.28
N PRO A 102 13.91 -10.04 -11.24
CA PRO A 102 13.08 -9.15 -10.45
C PRO A 102 13.30 -9.35 -8.94
N ALA A 103 13.18 -8.26 -8.18
CA ALA A 103 13.35 -8.27 -6.73
C ALA A 103 12.39 -7.30 -6.04
N ALA A 104 12.02 -7.64 -4.80
CA ALA A 104 11.23 -6.77 -3.94
C ALA A 104 12.07 -5.58 -3.46
N GLU A 105 11.50 -4.39 -3.48
CA GLU A 105 11.99 -3.21 -2.77
C GLU A 105 11.58 -3.22 -1.29
N PRO A 106 12.15 -2.34 -0.45
CA PRO A 106 11.94 -2.38 1.00
C PRO A 106 10.48 -2.47 1.44
N TRP A 107 9.59 -1.71 0.81
CA TRP A 107 8.17 -1.71 1.12
C TRP A 107 7.49 -3.07 0.88
N LEU A 108 7.77 -3.70 -0.25
CA LEU A 108 7.26 -5.03 -0.56
C LEU A 108 7.98 -6.11 0.26
N LEU A 109 9.29 -5.95 0.48
CA LEU A 109 10.09 -6.87 1.29
C LEU A 109 9.58 -6.98 2.73
N GLU A 110 9.08 -5.89 3.31
CA GLU A 110 8.49 -5.89 4.65
C GLU A 110 7.27 -6.82 4.73
N ARG A 111 6.38 -6.80 3.73
CA ARG A 111 5.24 -7.73 3.64
C ARG A 111 5.69 -9.18 3.49
N LEU A 112 6.68 -9.42 2.61
CA LEU A 112 7.21 -10.77 2.38
C LEU A 112 7.90 -11.33 3.61
N SER A 113 8.67 -10.51 4.32
CA SER A 113 9.33 -10.88 5.57
C SER A 113 8.32 -11.29 6.65
N TYR A 114 7.27 -10.50 6.83
CA TYR A 114 6.23 -10.82 7.79
C TYR A 114 5.40 -12.04 7.38
N GLY A 115 5.03 -12.15 6.11
CA GLY A 115 4.36 -13.34 5.57
C GLY A 115 5.19 -14.62 5.73
N ALA A 116 6.50 -14.54 5.50
CA ALA A 116 7.44 -15.65 5.72
C ALA A 116 7.54 -16.04 7.20
N TYR A 117 7.57 -15.05 8.11
CA TYR A 117 7.53 -15.30 9.56
C TYR A 117 6.25 -16.05 9.94
N LEU A 118 5.09 -15.60 9.46
CA LEU A 118 3.81 -16.23 9.74
C LEU A 118 3.74 -17.66 9.17
N ALA A 119 4.22 -17.86 7.94
CA ALA A 119 4.25 -19.19 7.32
C ALA A 119 5.08 -20.20 8.15
N ARG A 120 6.23 -19.79 8.66
CA ARG A 120 7.05 -20.63 9.55
C ARG A 120 6.38 -20.93 10.89
N LYS A 121 5.61 -19.96 11.43
CA LYS A 121 4.92 -20.13 12.73
C LYS A 121 3.66 -20.98 12.64
N THR A 122 2.96 -20.90 11.51
CA THR A 122 1.64 -21.54 11.34
C THR A 122 1.66 -22.79 10.45
N GLY A 123 2.69 -22.98 9.65
CA GLY A 123 2.74 -24.02 8.62
C GLY A 123 1.82 -23.77 7.43
N LEU A 124 1.15 -22.61 7.35
CA LEU A 124 0.20 -22.31 6.30
C LEU A 124 0.92 -22.03 4.97
N PRO A 125 0.37 -22.52 3.84
CA PRO A 125 0.88 -22.23 2.51
C PRO A 125 0.66 -20.77 2.12
N ILE A 126 1.55 -20.24 1.28
CA ILE A 126 1.55 -18.84 0.85
C ILE A 126 0.91 -18.70 -0.53
N LEU A 127 0.04 -17.69 -0.69
CA LEU A 127 -0.40 -17.11 -1.94
C LEU A 127 0.20 -15.70 -2.06
N VAL A 128 0.77 -15.37 -3.22
CA VAL A 128 1.16 -14.00 -3.58
C VAL A 128 0.27 -13.48 -4.69
N THR A 129 -0.08 -12.20 -4.66
CA THR A 129 -0.96 -11.59 -5.65
C THR A 129 -0.49 -10.18 -6.00
N GLY A 130 -0.44 -9.87 -7.28
CA GLY A 130 -0.03 -8.58 -7.83
C GLY A 130 0.09 -8.61 -9.34
N HIS A 131 0.66 -7.55 -9.93
CA HIS A 131 0.95 -7.53 -11.35
C HIS A 131 2.10 -8.50 -11.69
N HIS A 132 2.18 -8.95 -12.94
CA HIS A 132 3.12 -9.97 -13.43
C HIS A 132 4.56 -9.84 -12.89
N VAL A 133 5.22 -8.69 -13.10
CA VAL A 133 6.60 -8.46 -12.61
C VAL A 133 6.66 -8.46 -11.08
N GLU A 134 5.61 -7.98 -10.42
CA GLU A 134 5.53 -7.94 -8.97
C GLU A 134 5.37 -9.34 -8.37
N ALA A 135 4.49 -10.16 -8.92
CA ALA A 135 4.30 -11.54 -8.48
C ALA A 135 5.60 -12.36 -8.63
N ASP A 136 6.34 -12.17 -9.74
CA ASP A 136 7.64 -12.79 -9.93
C ASP A 136 8.69 -12.30 -8.93
N ALA A 137 8.73 -10.99 -8.64
CA ALA A 137 9.59 -10.44 -7.60
C ALA A 137 9.27 -11.01 -6.22
N MET A 138 7.98 -11.17 -5.89
CA MET A 138 7.53 -11.75 -4.62
C MET A 138 7.95 -13.21 -4.49
N ARG A 139 7.69 -14.04 -5.52
CA ARG A 139 8.06 -15.45 -5.55
C ARG A 139 9.57 -15.65 -5.45
N GLY A 140 10.32 -14.92 -6.29
CA GLY A 140 11.78 -14.99 -6.30
C GLY A 140 12.40 -14.55 -4.97
N THR A 141 11.83 -13.51 -4.34
CA THR A 141 12.31 -13.04 -3.04
C THR A 141 11.98 -14.02 -1.92
N LEU A 142 10.77 -14.59 -1.88
CA LEU A 142 10.40 -15.61 -0.89
C LEU A 142 11.31 -16.83 -0.97
N LEU A 143 11.57 -17.33 -2.17
CA LEU A 143 12.45 -18.48 -2.37
C LEU A 143 13.89 -18.15 -1.98
N ARG A 144 14.44 -17.06 -2.49
CA ARG A 144 15.85 -16.70 -2.33
C ARG A 144 16.22 -16.28 -0.91
N ASN A 145 15.37 -15.43 -0.28
CA ASN A 145 15.72 -14.82 0.99
C ASN A 145 15.16 -15.58 2.20
N PHE A 146 14.10 -16.36 2.00
CA PHE A 146 13.40 -17.02 3.10
C PHE A 146 13.30 -18.54 2.95
N ASP A 147 13.75 -19.11 1.82
CA ASP A 147 13.63 -20.54 1.48
C ASP A 147 12.18 -21.05 1.56
N LEU A 148 11.24 -20.21 1.07
CA LEU A 148 9.82 -20.52 1.05
C LEU A 148 9.26 -20.44 -0.37
N GLY A 149 8.62 -21.53 -0.80
CA GLY A 149 7.83 -21.55 -2.03
C GLY A 149 6.42 -20.97 -1.83
N THR A 150 5.80 -20.56 -2.92
CA THR A 150 4.38 -20.19 -2.94
C THR A 150 3.56 -21.35 -3.50
N ARG A 151 2.44 -21.67 -2.86
CA ARG A 151 1.50 -22.66 -3.39
C ARG A 151 0.66 -22.08 -4.53
N TRP A 152 0.29 -20.81 -4.44
CA TRP A 152 -0.46 -20.10 -5.47
C TRP A 152 0.18 -18.75 -5.77
N ALA A 153 0.00 -18.30 -7.01
CA ALA A 153 0.39 -16.97 -7.43
C ALA A 153 -0.65 -16.42 -8.41
N ASP A 154 -1.13 -15.22 -8.14
CA ASP A 154 -1.88 -14.42 -9.09
C ASP A 154 -0.96 -13.34 -9.63
N ASP A 155 -0.77 -13.32 -10.93
CA ASP A 155 0.10 -12.39 -11.66
C ASP A 155 -0.68 -11.46 -12.61
N GLN A 156 -2.00 -11.47 -12.52
CA GLN A 156 -2.90 -10.75 -13.43
C GLN A 156 -3.57 -9.52 -12.80
N ALA A 157 -3.40 -9.30 -11.50
CA ALA A 157 -4.09 -8.24 -10.81
C ALA A 157 -3.38 -6.88 -10.96
N TYR A 158 -4.14 -5.84 -11.30
CA TYR A 158 -3.67 -4.46 -11.42
C TYR A 158 -4.16 -3.56 -10.28
N ASP A 159 -5.13 -4.02 -9.50
CA ASP A 159 -5.66 -3.29 -8.34
C ASP A 159 -6.12 -4.25 -7.24
N THR A 160 -6.50 -3.69 -6.08
CA THR A 160 -6.88 -4.50 -4.91
C THR A 160 -8.15 -5.31 -5.13
N PHE A 161 -9.07 -4.83 -5.95
CA PHE A 161 -10.28 -5.58 -6.29
C PHE A 161 -9.93 -6.85 -7.10
N GLU A 162 -9.05 -6.70 -8.09
CA GLU A 162 -8.57 -7.84 -8.90
C GLU A 162 -7.72 -8.78 -8.05
N ASN A 163 -6.85 -8.27 -7.18
CA ASN A 163 -6.11 -9.08 -6.20
C ASN A 163 -7.05 -9.96 -5.39
N ALA A 164 -8.11 -9.40 -4.83
CA ALA A 164 -9.07 -10.15 -4.03
C ALA A 164 -9.81 -11.20 -4.88
N ARG A 165 -10.39 -10.81 -6.01
CA ARG A 165 -11.17 -11.68 -6.88
C ARG A 165 -10.34 -12.86 -7.41
N ASN A 166 -9.14 -12.59 -7.91
CA ASN A 166 -8.28 -13.62 -8.49
C ASN A 166 -7.75 -14.58 -7.43
N SER A 167 -7.28 -14.05 -6.29
CA SER A 167 -6.81 -14.86 -5.16
C SER A 167 -7.92 -15.76 -4.63
N VAL A 168 -9.11 -15.21 -4.40
CA VAL A 168 -10.26 -15.98 -3.86
C VAL A 168 -10.67 -17.09 -4.82
N ARG A 169 -10.63 -16.87 -6.14
CA ARG A 169 -10.88 -17.91 -7.13
C ARG A 169 -9.90 -19.07 -7.01
N LEU A 170 -8.59 -18.79 -6.87
CA LEU A 170 -7.56 -19.81 -6.69
C LEU A 170 -7.75 -20.57 -5.37
N LEU A 171 -8.00 -19.86 -4.29
CA LEU A 171 -8.17 -20.42 -2.95
C LEU A 171 -9.41 -21.32 -2.83
N LYS A 172 -10.55 -20.86 -3.37
CA LYS A 172 -11.81 -21.64 -3.35
C LYS A 172 -11.73 -22.94 -4.17
N ALA A 173 -10.94 -22.96 -5.24
CA ALA A 173 -10.72 -24.19 -6.01
C ALA A 173 -10.04 -25.28 -5.16
N ASP A 174 -9.28 -24.89 -4.14
CA ASP A 174 -8.63 -25.80 -3.19
C ASP A 174 -9.39 -25.87 -1.82
N GLY A 175 -10.61 -25.39 -1.76
CA GLY A 175 -11.48 -25.45 -0.55
C GLY A 175 -11.09 -24.46 0.56
N VAL A 176 -10.25 -23.49 0.30
CA VAL A 176 -9.83 -22.49 1.30
C VAL A 176 -10.87 -21.35 1.37
N ASN A 177 -11.50 -21.19 2.53
CA ASN A 177 -12.51 -20.15 2.78
C ASN A 177 -12.12 -19.15 3.87
N ARG A 178 -11.01 -19.36 4.58
CA ARG A 178 -10.46 -18.47 5.61
C ARG A 178 -8.99 -18.27 5.38
N ILE A 179 -8.53 -17.00 5.43
CA ILE A 179 -7.16 -16.61 5.10
C ILE A 179 -6.57 -15.68 6.15
N VAL A 180 -5.24 -15.69 6.26
CA VAL A 180 -4.46 -14.62 6.91
C VAL A 180 -4.01 -13.66 5.81
N LEU A 181 -4.41 -12.40 5.89
CA LEU A 181 -4.13 -11.38 4.88
C LEU A 181 -3.00 -10.46 5.34
N VAL A 182 -1.90 -10.43 4.59
CA VAL A 182 -0.71 -9.62 4.89
C VAL A 182 -0.63 -8.44 3.93
N THR A 183 -0.68 -7.24 4.48
CA THR A 183 -0.42 -5.97 3.79
C THR A 183 -0.07 -4.89 4.80
N HIS A 184 0.32 -3.68 4.35
CA HIS A 184 0.60 -2.57 5.28
C HIS A 184 -0.66 -2.13 6.03
N ALA A 185 -0.48 -1.72 7.29
CA ALA A 185 -1.54 -1.33 8.20
C ALA A 185 -2.48 -0.26 7.61
N VAL A 186 -1.94 0.76 6.98
CA VAL A 186 -2.71 1.82 6.30
C VAL A 186 -3.58 1.29 5.15
N HIS A 187 -3.20 0.16 4.54
CA HIS A 187 -3.90 -0.47 3.42
C HIS A 187 -4.84 -1.59 3.84
N MET A 188 -4.72 -2.06 5.08
CA MET A 188 -5.38 -3.26 5.57
C MET A 188 -6.90 -3.15 5.53
N TRP A 189 -7.47 -2.02 5.95
CA TRP A 189 -8.91 -1.83 6.00
C TRP A 189 -9.57 -2.04 4.63
N ARG A 190 -9.05 -1.43 3.59
CA ARG A 190 -9.52 -1.61 2.21
C ARG A 190 -9.38 -3.06 1.75
N SER A 191 -8.25 -3.67 2.02
CA SER A 191 -7.95 -5.03 1.58
C SER A 191 -8.90 -6.05 2.23
N VAL A 192 -9.18 -5.92 3.53
CA VAL A 192 -10.14 -6.78 4.23
C VAL A 192 -11.52 -6.69 3.59
N HIS A 193 -12.00 -5.46 3.28
CA HIS A 193 -13.31 -5.28 2.64
C HIS A 193 -13.39 -5.94 1.25
N GLU A 194 -12.37 -5.79 0.42
CA GLU A 194 -12.34 -6.38 -0.93
C GLU A 194 -12.30 -7.92 -0.87
N PHE A 195 -11.50 -8.51 0.02
CA PHE A 195 -11.42 -9.97 0.17
C PHE A 195 -12.68 -10.57 0.80
N THR A 196 -13.27 -9.90 1.78
CA THR A 196 -14.55 -10.31 2.39
C THR A 196 -15.68 -10.22 1.36
N ALA A 197 -15.74 -9.16 0.55
CA ALA A 197 -16.71 -9.03 -0.54
C ALA A 197 -16.51 -10.10 -1.62
N ALA A 198 -15.27 -10.56 -1.86
CA ALA A 198 -14.98 -11.69 -2.76
C ALA A 198 -15.39 -13.05 -2.17
N GLY A 199 -15.74 -13.12 -0.87
CA GLY A 199 -16.38 -14.26 -0.24
C GLY A 199 -15.43 -15.21 0.52
N VAL A 200 -14.40 -14.69 1.16
CA VAL A 200 -13.55 -15.41 2.12
C VAL A 200 -13.54 -14.70 3.47
N GLU A 201 -13.37 -15.47 4.54
CA GLU A 201 -13.13 -14.93 5.87
C GLU A 201 -11.68 -14.45 5.99
N VAL A 202 -11.49 -13.22 6.49
CA VAL A 202 -10.19 -12.58 6.54
C VAL A 202 -9.73 -12.39 7.99
N VAL A 203 -8.55 -12.91 8.29
CA VAL A 203 -7.80 -12.59 9.50
C VAL A 203 -6.74 -11.57 9.13
N PRO A 204 -6.86 -10.29 9.56
CA PRO A 204 -5.92 -9.26 9.18
C PRO A 204 -4.57 -9.45 9.90
N ALA A 205 -3.49 -9.33 9.14
CA ALA A 205 -2.11 -9.39 9.62
C ALA A 205 -1.35 -8.15 9.12
N PRO A 206 -1.60 -6.97 9.71
CA PRO A 206 -0.98 -5.73 9.29
C PRO A 206 0.52 -5.69 9.55
N VAL A 207 1.27 -5.10 8.62
CA VAL A 207 2.71 -4.83 8.75
C VAL A 207 2.97 -3.33 8.59
N GLY A 208 4.12 -2.85 9.03
CA GLY A 208 4.48 -1.43 8.94
C GLY A 208 3.62 -0.52 9.78
N MET A 209 3.10 -1.01 10.90
CA MET A 209 2.26 -0.24 11.83
C MET A 209 3.01 0.95 12.40
N THR A 210 2.26 2.01 12.69
CA THR A 210 2.78 3.16 13.40
C THR A 210 3.18 2.75 14.81
N ALA A 211 4.46 2.95 15.11
CA ALA A 211 5.01 2.76 16.45
C ALA A 211 5.76 4.04 16.85
N GLU A 212 5.85 4.31 18.13
CA GLU A 212 6.68 5.41 18.62
C GLU A 212 8.15 5.12 18.27
N ARG A 213 8.60 5.66 17.14
CA ARG A 213 9.97 5.48 16.61
C ARG A 213 10.91 6.62 16.99
N ASP A 214 10.33 7.80 17.17
CA ASP A 214 11.08 9.04 17.38
C ASP A 214 10.78 9.66 18.73
N ILE A 215 11.82 10.07 19.44
CA ILE A 215 11.74 10.63 20.79
C ILE A 215 12.06 12.13 20.75
N GLY A 216 11.31 12.93 21.50
CA GLY A 216 11.57 14.35 21.68
C GLY A 216 11.48 15.15 20.36
N TYR A 217 12.49 16.00 20.11
CA TYR A 217 12.51 16.92 18.98
C TYR A 217 12.58 16.22 17.62
N GLN A 218 13.06 14.98 17.54
CA GLN A 218 13.17 14.22 16.30
C GLN A 218 11.82 13.99 15.62
N ARG A 219 10.73 14.02 16.37
CA ARG A 219 9.36 13.92 15.84
C ARG A 219 8.98 15.09 14.93
N TYR A 220 9.65 16.23 15.07
CA TYR A 220 9.37 17.47 14.33
C TYR A 220 10.38 17.74 13.21
N VAL A 221 11.39 16.90 13.08
CA VAL A 221 12.42 17.02 12.04
C VAL A 221 11.97 16.27 10.79
N PRO A 222 11.95 16.91 9.59
CA PRO A 222 11.59 16.25 8.35
C PRO A 222 12.46 15.06 8.02
N LYS A 223 11.81 13.96 7.60
CA LYS A 223 12.43 12.69 7.20
C LYS A 223 11.76 12.17 5.93
N SER A 224 12.52 11.51 5.06
CA SER A 224 12.01 10.96 3.81
C SER A 224 11.02 9.81 4.02
N ASP A 225 11.25 8.96 5.00
CA ASP A 225 10.35 7.85 5.34
C ASP A 225 9.02 8.35 5.94
N ALA A 226 9.03 9.46 6.71
CA ALA A 226 7.81 10.11 7.19
C ALA A 226 6.98 10.64 6.02
N LEU A 227 7.61 11.28 5.03
CA LEU A 227 6.90 11.73 3.83
C LEU A 227 6.26 10.56 3.07
N LEU A 228 6.98 9.44 2.90
CA LEU A 228 6.44 8.25 2.24
C LEU A 228 5.22 7.69 2.99
N ARG A 229 5.29 7.58 4.32
CA ARG A 229 4.16 7.14 5.15
C ARG A 229 2.97 8.08 5.05
N ALA A 230 3.21 9.41 5.14
CA ALA A 230 2.15 10.40 4.99
C ALA A 230 1.47 10.31 3.62
N CYS A 231 2.24 10.16 2.54
CA CYS A 231 1.70 9.97 1.19
C CYS A 231 0.85 8.70 1.09
N ALA A 232 1.29 7.59 1.66
CA ALA A 232 0.54 6.33 1.69
C ALA A 232 -0.78 6.49 2.46
N ALA A 233 -0.75 7.10 3.64
CA ALA A 233 -1.94 7.36 4.46
C ALA A 233 -2.95 8.27 3.75
N VAL A 234 -2.51 9.41 3.21
CA VAL A 234 -3.38 10.33 2.45
C VAL A 234 -3.99 9.63 1.22
N ASN A 235 -3.21 8.79 0.55
CA ASN A 235 -3.69 8.02 -0.58
C ASN A 235 -4.86 7.07 -0.21
N GLU A 236 -4.79 6.42 0.94
CA GLU A 236 -5.88 5.57 1.42
C GLU A 236 -7.07 6.39 1.93
N LEU A 237 -6.84 7.41 2.75
CA LEU A 237 -7.89 8.29 3.29
C LEU A 237 -8.69 8.99 2.20
N LEU A 238 -8.05 9.48 1.13
CA LEU A 238 -8.73 10.12 -0.01
C LEU A 238 -9.30 9.10 -1.00
N GLY A 239 -8.70 7.93 -1.11
CA GLY A 239 -9.14 6.87 -2.02
C GLY A 239 -10.47 6.23 -1.64
N GLU A 240 -10.78 6.14 -0.34
CA GLU A 240 -12.01 5.51 0.16
C GLU A 240 -13.31 6.21 -0.25
N PRO A 241 -13.48 7.53 -0.04
CA PRO A 241 -14.69 8.23 -0.47
C PRO A 241 -14.94 8.13 -1.97
N VAL A 242 -13.87 8.23 -2.77
CA VAL A 242 -13.96 8.11 -4.24
C VAL A 242 -14.41 6.69 -4.65
N ARG A 243 -13.90 5.65 -3.99
CA ARG A 243 -14.31 4.27 -4.26
C ARG A 243 -15.75 4.01 -3.84
N ALA A 244 -16.16 4.50 -2.66
CA ALA A 244 -17.53 4.39 -2.18
C ALA A 244 -18.52 5.06 -3.16
N MET A 245 -18.19 6.24 -3.67
CA MET A 245 -19.00 6.92 -4.69
C MET A 245 -19.08 6.13 -6.01
N LEU A 246 -17.96 5.59 -6.49
CA LEU A 246 -17.92 4.79 -7.73
C LEU A 246 -18.67 3.46 -7.59
N SER A 247 -18.62 2.84 -6.42
CA SER A 247 -19.35 1.63 -6.07
C SER A 247 -20.88 1.90 -6.02
N ALA A 248 -21.29 2.99 -5.35
CA ALA A 248 -22.69 3.40 -5.28
C ALA A 248 -23.28 3.78 -6.66
N ALA A 249 -22.45 4.31 -7.56
CA ALA A 249 -22.85 4.67 -8.91
C ALA A 249 -22.87 3.46 -9.91
N HIS A 250 -22.69 2.22 -9.44
CA HIS A 250 -22.56 1.00 -10.28
C HIS A 250 -21.52 1.10 -11.41
N LEU A 251 -20.55 1.99 -11.27
CA LEU A 251 -19.46 2.18 -12.24
C LEU A 251 -18.26 1.22 -11.99
N ARG A 252 -18.30 0.42 -10.93
CA ARG A 252 -17.42 -0.73 -10.76
C ARG A 252 -17.95 -1.90 -11.58
N ARG A 253 -17.15 -2.44 -12.47
CA ARG A 253 -17.46 -3.69 -13.16
C ARG A 253 -17.64 -4.82 -12.14
N GLN A 254 -18.78 -5.49 -12.20
CA GLN A 254 -19.00 -6.82 -11.64
C GLN A 254 -18.06 -7.83 -12.28
#